data_f4b6ebc6b1362774df010d5af36229c0
#
_entry.id   f4b6ebc6b1362774df010d5af36229c0
#
_cell.length_a   1.000
_cell.length_b   1.000
_cell.length_c   1.000
_cell.angle_alpha   90.00
_cell.angle_beta   90.00
_cell.angle_gamma   90.00
#
_symmetry.space_group_name_H-M   'P 1'
#
loop_
_entity.id
_entity.type
_entity.pdbx_description
1 polymer ?
#
loop_
_entity_poly.entity_id
_entity_poly.type
_entity_poly.pdbx_seq_one_letter_code
_entity_poly.pdbx_strand_id
1 'polypeptide(L)'
;TQIAAGKKLTLKAAVLPKTASNKKLLWKSSHTKVATVTQGGVVTLKKKTGGKKVTITATATDGSKKYASWKVTSMKGIVKKIKITGSKPVKAGKKLKLKAKVTATKKANKKLLWISSNTKYATVNAKGIVTTKKSAKGKTVKITAMATDGSGKKKTVKIKMK
;
A
#
# COMPACT_ATOMS: atom_id res chain seq x y z
N THR A 1 8.91 -5.73 -0.91
CA THR A 1 7.51 -5.73 -0.40
C THR A 1 7.28 -6.92 0.52
N GLN A 2 6.48 -6.74 1.60
CA GLN A 2 6.23 -7.76 2.62
C GLN A 2 4.72 -7.98 2.75
N ILE A 3 4.25 -9.18 2.38
CA ILE A 3 2.82 -9.53 2.34
C ILE A 3 2.59 -10.81 3.14
N ALA A 4 1.48 -10.91 3.86
CA ALA A 4 1.15 -12.11 4.62
C ALA A 4 0.91 -13.32 3.69
N ALA A 5 1.35 -14.51 4.12
CA ALA A 5 1.12 -15.76 3.38
C ALA A 5 -0.37 -15.96 3.07
N GLY A 6 -0.69 -16.43 1.88
CA GLY A 6 -2.07 -16.61 1.42
C GLY A 6 -2.77 -15.31 0.98
N LYS A 7 -2.06 -14.17 0.92
CA LYS A 7 -2.64 -12.89 0.50
C LYS A 7 -2.15 -12.47 -0.88
N LYS A 8 -2.84 -11.48 -1.46
CA LYS A 8 -2.57 -10.93 -2.79
C LYS A 8 -2.04 -9.50 -2.69
N LEU A 9 -1.27 -9.09 -3.68
CA LEU A 9 -0.94 -7.69 -3.96
C LEU A 9 -0.94 -7.48 -5.47
N THR A 10 -1.23 -6.26 -5.89
CA THR A 10 -1.10 -5.86 -7.30
C THR A 10 0.17 -5.03 -7.46
N LEU A 11 1.08 -5.48 -8.30
CA LEU A 11 2.22 -4.70 -8.78
C LEU A 11 1.80 -3.92 -10.01
N LYS A 12 2.32 -2.71 -10.15
CA LYS A 12 2.12 -1.88 -11.33
C LYS A 12 3.48 -1.64 -11.98
N ALA A 13 3.55 -1.86 -13.29
CA ALA A 13 4.69 -1.52 -14.12
C ALA A 13 4.20 -0.62 -15.26
N ALA A 14 5.06 0.29 -15.72
CA ALA A 14 4.81 1.13 -16.87
C ALA A 14 5.93 0.93 -17.89
N VAL A 15 5.59 0.89 -19.17
CA VAL A 15 6.55 0.93 -20.27
C VAL A 15 6.79 2.38 -20.62
N LEU A 16 8.05 2.77 -20.77
CA LEU A 16 8.50 4.10 -21.19
C LEU A 16 9.30 4.00 -22.49
N PRO A 17 9.22 5.00 -23.38
CA PRO A 17 8.38 6.20 -23.27
C PRO A 17 6.89 5.88 -23.38
N LYS A 18 6.02 6.81 -22.95
CA LYS A 18 4.56 6.63 -23.04
C LYS A 18 4.05 6.46 -24.48
N THR A 19 4.85 6.90 -25.46
CA THR A 19 4.63 6.77 -26.90
C THR A 19 4.97 5.39 -27.47
N ALA A 20 5.55 4.47 -26.66
CA ALA A 20 5.88 3.13 -27.13
C ALA A 20 4.65 2.43 -27.71
N SER A 21 4.78 1.87 -28.91
CA SER A 21 3.69 1.17 -29.62
C SER A 21 3.31 -0.14 -28.94
N ASN A 22 4.30 -0.90 -28.44
CA ASN A 22 4.05 -2.13 -27.69
C ASN A 22 4.29 -1.89 -26.18
N LYS A 23 3.20 -1.94 -25.41
CA LYS A 23 3.22 -1.80 -23.94
C LYS A 23 2.94 -3.10 -23.20
N LYS A 24 2.90 -4.23 -23.90
CA LYS A 24 2.64 -5.55 -23.29
C LYS A 24 3.82 -5.97 -22.42
N LEU A 25 3.53 -6.54 -21.27
CA LEU A 25 4.50 -7.05 -20.31
C LEU A 25 4.27 -8.54 -20.05
N LEU A 26 5.34 -9.31 -20.03
CA LEU A 26 5.34 -10.69 -19.58
C LEU A 26 5.74 -10.74 -18.11
N TRP A 27 4.84 -11.22 -17.26
CA TRP A 27 5.07 -11.37 -15.84
C TRP A 27 5.51 -12.78 -15.47
N LYS A 28 6.60 -12.91 -14.74
CA LYS A 28 7.11 -14.20 -14.25
C LYS A 28 7.42 -14.16 -12.75
N SER A 29 7.21 -15.29 -12.09
CA SER A 29 7.62 -15.54 -10.69
C SER A 29 8.84 -16.46 -10.67
N SER A 30 9.85 -16.12 -9.88
CA SER A 30 11.04 -16.98 -9.71
C SER A 30 10.74 -18.30 -8.98
N HIS A 31 9.65 -18.35 -8.19
CA HIS A 31 9.26 -19.52 -7.41
C HIS A 31 7.74 -19.66 -7.33
N THR A 32 7.14 -20.34 -8.29
CA THR A 32 5.68 -20.52 -8.39
C THR A 32 5.09 -21.30 -7.20
N LYS A 33 5.89 -22.13 -6.53
CA LYS A 33 5.52 -22.79 -5.25
C LYS A 33 5.37 -21.80 -4.09
N VAL A 34 5.95 -20.59 -4.18
CA VAL A 34 5.84 -19.52 -3.17
C VAL A 34 4.79 -18.51 -3.56
N ALA A 35 4.83 -18.02 -4.80
CA ALA A 35 3.87 -17.06 -5.34
C ALA A 35 3.66 -17.25 -6.83
N THR A 36 2.44 -17.05 -7.29
CA THR A 36 2.09 -16.92 -8.70
C THR A 36 1.84 -15.46 -9.04
N VAL A 37 1.96 -15.11 -10.32
CA VAL A 37 1.63 -13.77 -10.83
C VAL A 37 0.80 -13.91 -12.11
N THR A 38 -0.24 -13.08 -12.26
CA THR A 38 -1.03 -12.98 -13.48
C THR A 38 -0.42 -11.97 -14.44
N GLN A 39 -0.83 -11.97 -15.71
CA GLN A 39 -0.40 -10.99 -16.72
C GLN A 39 -0.85 -9.54 -16.38
N GLY A 40 -1.83 -9.37 -15.49
CA GLY A 40 -2.20 -8.08 -14.92
C GLY A 40 -1.39 -7.65 -13.68
N GLY A 41 -0.29 -8.35 -13.35
CA GLY A 41 0.58 -8.02 -12.21
C GLY A 41 0.00 -8.38 -10.84
N VAL A 42 -1.07 -9.20 -10.76
CA VAL A 42 -1.62 -9.67 -9.48
C VAL A 42 -0.79 -10.83 -8.96
N VAL A 43 -0.04 -10.58 -7.90
CA VAL A 43 0.77 -11.59 -7.19
C VAL A 43 -0.07 -12.24 -6.11
N THR A 44 -0.13 -13.58 -6.09
CA THR A 44 -0.81 -14.37 -5.06
C THR A 44 0.23 -15.20 -4.30
N LEU A 45 0.44 -14.88 -3.03
CA LEU A 45 1.28 -15.71 -2.14
C LEU A 45 0.50 -16.97 -1.72
N LYS A 46 1.15 -18.12 -1.79
CA LYS A 46 0.55 -19.39 -1.33
C LYS A 46 0.51 -19.45 0.20
N LYS A 47 -0.46 -20.18 0.74
CA LYS A 47 -0.53 -20.47 2.17
C LYS A 47 0.72 -21.24 2.61
N LYS A 48 1.08 -21.15 3.91
CA LYS A 48 2.24 -21.86 4.53
C LYS A 48 3.62 -21.48 3.95
N THR A 49 3.74 -20.37 3.17
CA THR A 49 5.03 -19.92 2.60
C THR A 49 5.72 -18.84 3.45
N GLY A 50 5.23 -18.58 4.67
CA GLY A 50 5.76 -17.54 5.55
C GLY A 50 7.26 -17.65 5.81
N GLY A 51 8.00 -16.58 5.58
CA GLY A 51 9.46 -16.48 5.64
C GLY A 51 10.15 -16.68 4.29
N LYS A 52 9.46 -17.20 3.28
CA LYS A 52 10.01 -17.36 1.93
C LYS A 52 10.07 -16.04 1.16
N LYS A 53 11.05 -15.93 0.27
CA LYS A 53 11.24 -14.79 -0.63
C LYS A 53 11.04 -15.24 -2.07
N VAL A 54 10.52 -14.36 -2.92
CA VAL A 54 10.31 -14.58 -4.35
C VAL A 54 10.56 -13.29 -5.11
N THR A 55 11.13 -13.39 -6.29
CA THR A 55 11.27 -12.26 -7.23
C THR A 55 10.18 -12.35 -8.29
N ILE A 56 9.46 -11.26 -8.49
CA ILE A 56 8.49 -11.10 -9.57
C ILE A 56 9.11 -10.18 -10.60
N THR A 57 9.12 -10.59 -11.85
CA THR A 57 9.70 -9.83 -12.97
C THR A 57 8.63 -9.52 -14.00
N ALA A 58 8.62 -8.28 -14.49
CA ALA A 58 7.86 -7.86 -15.67
C ALA A 58 8.85 -7.50 -16.77
N THR A 59 8.78 -8.18 -17.91
CA THR A 59 9.65 -7.99 -19.07
C THR A 59 8.85 -7.42 -20.23
N ALA A 60 9.37 -6.43 -20.94
CA ALA A 60 8.76 -5.90 -22.14
C ALA A 60 8.76 -6.94 -23.25
N THR A 61 7.69 -6.98 -24.07
CA THR A 61 7.52 -7.95 -25.18
C THR A 61 7.82 -7.34 -26.54
N ASP A 62 8.48 -6.19 -26.57
CA ASP A 62 8.84 -5.44 -27.77
C ASP A 62 10.21 -5.83 -28.38
N GLY A 63 10.85 -6.87 -27.84
CA GLY A 63 12.20 -7.31 -28.22
C GLY A 63 13.34 -6.59 -27.49
N SER A 64 13.09 -5.49 -26.78
CA SER A 64 14.12 -4.69 -26.08
C SER A 64 14.76 -5.41 -24.90
N LYS A 65 14.20 -6.52 -24.43
CA LYS A 65 14.61 -7.27 -23.22
C LYS A 65 14.61 -6.42 -21.93
N LYS A 66 14.03 -5.22 -21.94
CA LYS A 66 13.91 -4.37 -20.75
C LYS A 66 12.98 -5.02 -19.74
N TYR A 67 13.35 -4.94 -18.45
CA TYR A 67 12.58 -5.53 -17.37
C TYR A 67 12.64 -4.72 -16.09
N ALA A 68 11.67 -4.95 -15.22
CA ALA A 68 11.67 -4.50 -13.84
C ALA A 68 11.38 -5.66 -12.90
N SER A 69 11.95 -5.67 -11.70
CA SER A 69 11.76 -6.74 -10.75
C SER A 69 11.41 -6.25 -9.34
N TRP A 70 10.65 -7.06 -8.61
CA TRP A 70 10.23 -6.80 -7.23
C TRP A 70 10.57 -7.99 -6.34
N LYS A 71 11.30 -7.75 -5.27
CA LYS A 71 11.50 -8.74 -4.20
C LYS A 71 10.28 -8.73 -3.27
N VAL A 72 9.56 -9.85 -3.19
CA VAL A 72 8.39 -10.06 -2.35
C VAL A 72 8.73 -11.08 -1.26
N THR A 73 8.48 -10.73 0.00
CA THR A 73 8.65 -11.62 1.15
C THR A 73 7.29 -12.04 1.68
N SER A 74 7.05 -13.34 1.74
CA SER A 74 5.89 -13.92 2.40
C SER A 74 6.07 -13.85 3.92
N MET A 75 5.17 -13.16 4.63
CA MET A 75 5.25 -13.00 6.09
C MET A 75 4.44 -14.10 6.80
N LYS A 76 4.95 -14.59 7.95
CA LYS A 76 4.22 -15.56 8.78
C LYS A 76 3.00 -14.97 9.48
N GLY A 77 3.07 -13.67 9.82
CA GLY A 77 2.03 -12.97 10.56
C GLY A 77 1.15 -12.08 9.70
N ILE A 78 0.03 -11.65 10.27
CA ILE A 78 -0.99 -10.82 9.63
C ILE A 78 -1.55 -9.76 10.57
N VAL A 79 -1.89 -8.57 10.06
CA VAL A 79 -2.57 -7.51 10.80
C VAL A 79 -4.02 -7.93 11.09
N LYS A 80 -4.43 -7.82 12.35
CA LYS A 80 -5.78 -8.16 12.83
C LYS A 80 -6.65 -6.92 12.97
N LYS A 81 -6.11 -5.82 13.51
CA LYS A 81 -6.86 -4.58 13.81
C LYS A 81 -5.98 -3.35 13.74
N ILE A 82 -6.56 -2.23 13.33
CA ILE A 82 -5.95 -0.89 13.39
C ILE A 82 -6.87 -0.01 14.22
N LYS A 83 -6.32 0.71 15.21
CA LYS A 83 -7.00 1.75 15.98
C LYS A 83 -6.29 3.07 15.71
N ILE A 84 -7.02 4.13 15.37
CA ILE A 84 -6.48 5.50 15.24
C ILE A 84 -6.96 6.31 16.44
N THR A 85 -6.04 7.09 17.01
CA THR A 85 -6.29 8.04 18.09
C THR A 85 -5.73 9.41 17.73
N GLY A 86 -6.13 10.47 18.46
CA GLY A 86 -5.71 11.85 18.21
C GLY A 86 -6.57 12.56 17.17
N SER A 87 -7.67 11.95 16.67
CA SER A 87 -8.62 12.64 15.81
C SER A 87 -9.44 13.63 16.62
N LYS A 88 -9.31 14.90 16.29
CA LYS A 88 -10.05 16.02 16.87
C LYS A 88 -10.21 17.14 15.83
N PRO A 89 -11.15 18.07 16.00
CA PRO A 89 -11.20 19.25 15.16
C PRO A 89 -9.89 20.03 15.21
N VAL A 90 -9.45 20.58 14.08
CA VAL A 90 -8.19 21.31 13.95
C VAL A 90 -8.43 22.63 13.23
N LYS A 91 -7.75 23.72 13.66
CA LYS A 91 -7.81 25.02 12.95
C LYS A 91 -7.24 24.85 11.54
N ALA A 92 -7.93 25.41 10.54
CA ALA A 92 -7.46 25.39 9.15
C ALA A 92 -6.06 26.00 9.03
N GLY A 93 -5.19 25.39 8.20
CA GLY A 93 -3.78 25.76 8.07
C GLY A 93 -2.85 25.16 9.13
N LYS A 94 -3.36 24.44 10.13
CA LYS A 94 -2.54 23.81 11.19
C LYS A 94 -2.32 22.32 10.93
N LYS A 95 -1.38 21.75 11.68
CA LYS A 95 -1.06 20.31 11.65
C LYS A 95 -1.75 19.58 12.79
N LEU A 96 -2.11 18.32 12.57
CA LEU A 96 -2.66 17.39 13.55
C LEU A 96 -1.93 16.06 13.47
N LYS A 97 -1.43 15.55 14.60
CA LYS A 97 -0.80 14.22 14.63
C LYS A 97 -1.81 13.16 15.02
N LEU A 98 -2.02 12.20 14.14
CA LEU A 98 -2.76 10.97 14.41
C LEU A 98 -1.78 9.87 14.85
N LYS A 99 -2.19 9.05 15.81
CA LYS A 99 -1.46 7.85 16.23
C LYS A 99 -2.24 6.62 15.79
N ALA A 100 -1.54 5.59 15.25
CA ALA A 100 -2.16 4.33 14.91
C ALA A 100 -1.56 3.18 15.74
N LYS A 101 -2.43 2.43 16.44
CA LYS A 101 -2.06 1.17 17.12
C LYS A 101 -2.47 0.01 16.22
N VAL A 102 -1.50 -0.86 15.87
CA VAL A 102 -1.71 -2.03 15.03
C VAL A 102 -1.67 -3.29 15.89
N THR A 103 -2.77 -4.03 15.96
CA THR A 103 -2.81 -5.36 16.54
C THR A 103 -2.57 -6.38 15.43
N ALA A 104 -1.59 -7.26 15.62
CA ALA A 104 -1.17 -8.21 14.60
C ALA A 104 -0.63 -9.49 15.25
N THR A 105 -0.59 -10.58 14.50
CA THR A 105 0.10 -11.81 14.93
C THR A 105 1.62 -11.62 14.85
N LYS A 106 2.38 -12.49 15.55
CA LYS A 106 3.85 -12.46 15.55
C LYS A 106 4.41 -12.49 14.12
N LYS A 107 5.47 -11.71 13.85
CA LYS A 107 6.13 -11.58 12.54
C LYS A 107 5.25 -11.03 11.41
N ALA A 108 4.21 -10.24 11.72
CA ALA A 108 3.44 -9.49 10.72
C ALA A 108 4.16 -8.22 10.26
N ASN A 109 3.92 -7.83 9.01
CA ASN A 109 4.27 -6.49 8.54
C ASN A 109 3.25 -5.48 9.08
N LYS A 110 3.67 -4.59 9.99
CA LYS A 110 2.81 -3.59 10.62
C LYS A 110 2.85 -2.22 9.93
N LYS A 111 3.51 -2.10 8.78
CA LYS A 111 3.57 -0.84 8.02
C LYS A 111 2.18 -0.42 7.56
N LEU A 112 1.92 0.88 7.65
CA LEU A 112 0.65 1.48 7.24
C LEU A 112 0.86 2.42 6.06
N LEU A 113 -0.14 2.46 5.18
CA LEU A 113 -0.35 3.50 4.19
C LEU A 113 -1.41 4.46 4.73
N TRP A 114 -1.09 5.76 4.78
CA TRP A 114 -2.02 6.80 5.16
C TRP A 114 -2.57 7.49 3.92
N ILE A 115 -3.88 7.70 3.87
CA ILE A 115 -4.59 8.24 2.71
C ILE A 115 -5.55 9.32 3.18
N SER A 116 -5.52 10.47 2.52
CA SER A 116 -6.53 11.52 2.65
C SER A 116 -7.59 11.40 1.56
N SER A 117 -8.87 11.56 1.91
CA SER A 117 -9.96 11.54 0.93
C SER A 117 -9.97 12.79 0.03
N ASN A 118 -9.31 13.86 0.45
CA ASN A 118 -9.20 15.09 -0.35
C ASN A 118 -7.92 15.84 -0.03
N THR A 119 -6.93 15.72 -0.91
CA THR A 119 -5.61 16.35 -0.77
C THR A 119 -5.64 17.87 -1.04
N LYS A 120 -6.71 18.41 -1.65
CA LYS A 120 -6.92 19.86 -1.80
C LYS A 120 -7.14 20.53 -0.45
N TYR A 121 -7.72 19.82 0.54
CA TYR A 121 -8.01 20.38 1.87
C TYR A 121 -7.02 19.92 2.94
N ALA A 122 -6.58 18.66 2.90
CA ALA A 122 -5.60 18.15 3.84
C ALA A 122 -4.80 17.01 3.24
N THR A 123 -3.50 16.99 3.51
CA THR A 123 -2.59 15.88 3.20
C THR A 123 -2.25 15.12 4.47
N VAL A 124 -1.77 13.89 4.34
CA VAL A 124 -1.24 13.09 5.45
C VAL A 124 0.05 12.41 5.04
N ASN A 125 1.05 12.41 5.89
CA ASN A 125 2.33 11.73 5.63
C ASN A 125 2.38 10.33 6.27
N ALA A 126 3.45 9.59 6.00
CA ALA A 126 3.64 8.23 6.52
C ALA A 126 3.71 8.14 8.05
N LYS A 127 4.00 9.25 8.75
CA LYS A 127 4.03 9.34 10.22
C LYS A 127 2.66 9.68 10.83
N GLY A 128 1.58 9.77 9.99
CA GLY A 128 0.24 10.14 10.44
C GLY A 128 0.08 11.63 10.77
N ILE A 129 0.97 12.50 10.29
CA ILE A 129 0.83 13.94 10.46
C ILE A 129 -0.08 14.44 9.34
N VAL A 130 -1.25 14.95 9.71
CA VAL A 130 -2.19 15.62 8.83
C VAL A 130 -1.83 17.09 8.76
N THR A 131 -1.65 17.62 7.55
CA THR A 131 -1.43 19.05 7.28
C THR A 131 -2.65 19.61 6.59
N THR A 132 -3.37 20.54 7.22
CA THR A 132 -4.57 21.16 6.66
C THR A 132 -4.22 22.46 5.94
N LYS A 133 -4.98 22.82 4.91
CA LYS A 133 -4.83 24.09 4.20
C LYS A 133 -5.73 25.18 4.81
N LYS A 134 -5.34 26.45 4.67
CA LYS A 134 -6.14 27.60 5.15
C LYS A 134 -7.53 27.63 4.47
N SER A 135 -7.60 27.32 3.18
CA SER A 135 -8.84 27.23 2.37
C SER A 135 -9.79 26.09 2.81
N ALA A 136 -9.40 25.26 3.76
CA ALA A 136 -10.19 24.12 4.22
C ALA A 136 -11.12 24.44 5.41
N LYS A 137 -11.24 25.71 5.83
CA LYS A 137 -12.14 26.12 6.93
C LYS A 137 -13.57 25.62 6.68
N GLY A 138 -14.22 25.07 7.69
CA GLY A 138 -15.56 24.47 7.61
C GLY A 138 -15.63 23.08 6.94
N LYS A 139 -14.58 22.64 6.25
CA LYS A 139 -14.56 21.36 5.53
C LYS A 139 -14.24 20.18 6.46
N THR A 140 -14.60 18.98 6.00
CA THR A 140 -14.27 17.71 6.68
C THR A 140 -13.58 16.78 5.69
N VAL A 141 -12.47 16.17 6.11
CA VAL A 141 -11.78 15.12 5.34
C VAL A 141 -11.77 13.81 6.10
N LYS A 142 -11.74 12.70 5.37
CA LYS A 142 -11.53 11.36 5.92
C LYS A 142 -10.05 11.02 5.79
N ILE A 143 -9.41 10.62 6.90
CA ILE A 143 -8.05 10.10 6.91
C ILE A 143 -8.11 8.61 7.22
N THR A 144 -7.53 7.81 6.33
CA THR A 144 -7.52 6.34 6.44
C THR A 144 -6.10 5.84 6.65
N ALA A 145 -5.91 4.98 7.65
CA ALA A 145 -4.72 4.15 7.79
C ALA A 145 -5.04 2.73 7.31
N MET A 146 -4.28 2.21 6.36
CA MET A 146 -4.47 0.89 5.74
C MET A 146 -3.22 0.04 5.90
N ALA A 147 -3.40 -1.23 6.29
CA ALA A 147 -2.30 -2.19 6.38
C ALA A 147 -1.75 -2.54 5.00
N THR A 148 -0.41 -2.63 4.91
CA THR A 148 0.29 -2.95 3.66
C THR A 148 0.67 -4.44 3.56
N ASP A 149 0.17 -5.28 4.46
CA ASP A 149 0.46 -6.71 4.54
C ASP A 149 -0.51 -7.59 3.72
N GLY A 150 -1.42 -6.99 2.97
CA GLY A 150 -2.45 -7.70 2.20
C GLY A 150 -3.65 -8.17 3.03
N SER A 151 -3.73 -7.86 4.34
CA SER A 151 -4.87 -8.23 5.19
C SER A 151 -6.16 -7.49 4.83
N GLY A 152 -6.07 -6.37 4.09
CA GLY A 152 -7.19 -5.48 3.81
C GLY A 152 -7.66 -4.66 5.04
N LYS A 153 -6.97 -4.77 6.18
CA LYS A 153 -7.36 -4.04 7.39
C LYS A 153 -7.11 -2.56 7.24
N LYS A 154 -8.12 -1.76 7.53
CA LYS A 154 -8.08 -0.30 7.50
C LYS A 154 -8.90 0.30 8.64
N LYS A 155 -8.57 1.53 9.01
CA LYS A 155 -9.37 2.36 9.91
C LYS A 155 -9.41 3.77 9.35
N THR A 156 -10.59 4.38 9.38
CA THR A 156 -10.82 5.76 8.91
C THR A 156 -11.32 6.62 10.06
N VAL A 157 -10.87 7.86 10.11
CA VAL A 157 -11.35 8.91 11.02
C VAL A 157 -11.72 10.15 10.20
N LYS A 158 -12.67 10.93 10.70
CA LYS A 158 -13.07 12.23 10.13
C LYS A 158 -12.32 13.34 10.86
N ILE A 159 -11.82 14.33 10.13
CA ILE A 159 -11.16 15.54 10.67
C ILE A 159 -11.95 16.74 10.16
N LYS A 160 -12.55 17.51 11.08
CA LYS A 160 -13.23 18.77 10.79
C LYS A 160 -12.22 19.92 10.93
N MET A 161 -12.13 20.80 9.95
CA MET A 161 -11.35 22.03 10.00
C MET A 161 -12.23 23.17 10.49
N LYS A 162 -11.80 23.84 11.57
CA LYS A 162 -12.42 25.03 12.13
C LYS A 162 -11.81 26.29 11.56
#